data_e722ed47c1cae7356de5b38088582065
#
_entry.id   e722ed47c1cae7356de5b38088582065
#
_cell.length_a   1.000
_cell.length_b   1.000
_cell.length_c   1.000
_cell.angle_alpha   90.00
_cell.angle_beta   90.00
_cell.angle_gamma   90.00
#
_symmetry.space_group_name_H-M   'P 1'
#
loop_
_entity.id
_entity.type
_entity.pdbx_description
1 polymer ?
#
loop_
_entity_poly.entity_id
_entity_poly.type
_entity_poly.pdbx_seq_one_letter_code
_entity_poly.pdbx_strand_id
1 'polypeptide(L)'
;MAFLARPLLFAIDAETAHGLTIDLLAAWGMIGTPLAARPPSLPVTVAGLTFPNPLGLAAGADKDGRAIAGFFGLGFGAVEIGTLTPLPQAGNPRPRLFRLVPDRAVINRMGFNNGGLAAALPRAQAAKRTGMLGINVGANKDAADRIADYEHGVAAAAPIADYVTINISSPNTPGLRDLQHGPALTDLLARAAAARGTTPLFLKVAPDQEPAQIDEIARAAIHAGIDALIVGNTTISRPSLSSPNAGESGGLSGAPLATLAAQRLRDFRTATGGALPLVAVGGIDSGAEAYARIRAGASLVQLYTGLVYGGPALPGRIIRELDVLMRRDGFARIEDAIGTI
;
A
#
# COMPACT_ATOMS: atom_id res chain seq x y z
N MET A 1 16.74 -17.77 3.97
CA MET A 1 15.97 -19.04 4.05
C MET A 1 15.01 -19.10 2.88
N ALA A 2 14.94 -20.25 2.19
CA ALA A 2 13.96 -20.46 1.14
C ALA A 2 12.55 -20.49 1.75
N PHE A 3 11.57 -19.92 1.05
CA PHE A 3 10.16 -20.00 1.42
C PHE A 3 9.62 -21.39 1.10
N LEU A 4 9.76 -22.33 2.04
CA LEU A 4 9.49 -23.75 1.83
C LEU A 4 8.02 -24.07 1.45
N ALA A 5 7.06 -23.29 1.95
CA ALA A 5 5.65 -23.48 1.59
C ALA A 5 5.27 -22.92 0.19
N ARG A 6 6.17 -22.18 -0.48
CA ARG A 6 5.88 -21.58 -1.78
C ARG A 6 5.44 -22.58 -2.85
N PRO A 7 6.08 -23.74 -3.06
CA PRO A 7 5.63 -24.70 -4.06
C PRO A 7 4.18 -25.14 -3.87
N LEU A 8 3.78 -25.41 -2.63
CA LEU A 8 2.42 -25.82 -2.30
C LEU A 8 1.40 -24.70 -2.57
N LEU A 9 1.69 -23.48 -2.10
CA LEU A 9 0.82 -22.33 -2.33
C LEU A 9 0.72 -21.96 -3.82
N PHE A 10 1.77 -22.21 -4.60
CA PHE A 10 1.79 -21.92 -6.03
C PHE A 10 1.13 -23.01 -6.88
N ALA A 11 0.91 -24.19 -6.34
CA ALA A 11 0.18 -25.26 -7.01
C ALA A 11 -1.35 -25.07 -7.02
N ILE A 12 -1.88 -24.21 -6.15
CA ILE A 12 -3.31 -23.91 -6.07
C ILE A 12 -3.64 -22.54 -6.66
N ASP A 13 -4.93 -22.28 -6.90
CA ASP A 13 -5.42 -20.97 -7.39
C ASP A 13 -4.88 -19.80 -6.55
N ALA A 14 -4.59 -18.69 -7.22
CA ALA A 14 -3.91 -17.54 -6.57
C ALA A 14 -4.76 -16.88 -5.48
N GLU A 15 -6.08 -16.74 -5.69
CA GLU A 15 -6.98 -16.13 -4.71
C GLU A 15 -7.26 -17.06 -3.55
N THR A 16 -7.35 -18.37 -3.81
CA THR A 16 -7.46 -19.41 -2.78
C THR A 16 -6.22 -19.46 -1.89
N ALA A 17 -5.01 -19.42 -2.48
CA ALA A 17 -3.76 -19.38 -1.73
C ALA A 17 -3.64 -18.09 -0.88
N HIS A 18 -4.12 -16.98 -1.41
CA HIS A 18 -4.19 -15.71 -0.66
C HIS A 18 -5.12 -15.85 0.56
N GLY A 19 -6.34 -16.36 0.39
CA GLY A 19 -7.30 -16.59 1.47
C GLY A 19 -6.71 -17.47 2.58
N LEU A 20 -6.10 -18.60 2.21
CA LEU A 20 -5.42 -19.50 3.16
C LEU A 20 -4.29 -18.79 3.91
N THR A 21 -3.51 -17.95 3.23
CA THR A 21 -2.43 -17.18 3.87
C THR A 21 -2.98 -16.20 4.90
N ILE A 22 -4.08 -15.51 4.59
CA ILE A 22 -4.77 -14.61 5.54
C ILE A 22 -5.27 -15.38 6.75
N ASP A 23 -5.90 -16.56 6.55
CA ASP A 23 -6.40 -17.38 7.65
C ASP A 23 -5.27 -17.86 8.57
N LEU A 24 -4.15 -18.30 8.02
CA LEU A 24 -2.97 -18.71 8.79
C LEU A 24 -2.36 -17.54 9.57
N LEU A 25 -2.23 -16.36 8.95
CA LEU A 25 -1.72 -15.16 9.63
C LEU A 25 -2.68 -14.67 10.71
N ALA A 26 -3.98 -14.74 10.50
CA ALA A 26 -4.99 -14.42 11.49
C ALA A 26 -4.90 -15.36 12.71
N ALA A 27 -4.84 -16.68 12.47
CA ALA A 27 -4.67 -17.67 13.53
C ALA A 27 -3.37 -17.46 14.31
N TRP A 28 -2.26 -17.19 13.62
CA TRP A 28 -0.98 -16.88 14.25
C TRP A 28 -1.05 -15.58 15.08
N GLY A 29 -1.76 -14.57 14.60
CA GLY A 29 -2.03 -13.32 15.34
C GLY A 29 -2.82 -13.54 16.62
N MET A 30 -3.85 -14.41 16.59
CA MET A 30 -4.67 -14.74 17.77
C MET A 30 -3.85 -15.36 18.91
N ILE A 31 -2.86 -16.18 18.59
CA ILE A 31 -1.97 -16.81 19.60
C ILE A 31 -0.77 -15.94 19.98
N GLY A 32 -0.78 -14.62 19.59
CA GLY A 32 0.23 -13.65 20.01
C GLY A 32 1.53 -13.71 19.22
N THR A 33 1.49 -14.18 17.98
CA THR A 33 2.63 -14.23 17.04
C THR A 33 3.93 -14.81 17.64
N PRO A 34 3.91 -16.06 18.18
CA PRO A 34 5.13 -16.67 18.70
C PRO A 34 6.23 -16.70 17.62
N LEU A 35 7.48 -16.45 18.04
CA LEU A 35 8.63 -16.35 17.12
C LEU A 35 8.52 -15.22 16.07
N ALA A 36 7.77 -14.16 16.38
CA ALA A 36 7.67 -12.97 15.52
C ALA A 36 9.05 -12.43 15.14
N ALA A 37 9.15 -11.86 13.94
CA ALA A 37 10.36 -11.20 13.49
C ALA A 37 10.70 -10.01 14.42
N ARG A 38 11.98 -9.90 14.78
CA ARG A 38 12.52 -8.79 15.58
C ARG A 38 13.63 -8.09 14.76
N PRO A 39 13.25 -7.30 13.75
CA PRO A 39 14.24 -6.55 12.99
C PRO A 39 14.84 -5.41 13.84
N PRO A 40 15.99 -4.83 13.43
CA PRO A 40 16.50 -3.62 14.07
C PRO A 40 15.45 -2.51 14.03
N SER A 41 15.48 -1.64 15.03
CA SER A 41 14.64 -0.44 15.06
C SER A 41 15.25 0.61 14.14
N LEU A 42 14.47 1.09 13.18
CA LEU A 42 14.83 2.16 12.24
C LEU A 42 13.69 3.20 12.26
N PRO A 43 13.48 3.91 13.37
CA PRO A 43 12.34 4.80 13.50
C PRO A 43 12.39 5.91 12.46
N VAL A 44 11.21 6.30 11.98
CA VAL A 44 11.03 7.42 11.06
C VAL A 44 9.74 8.15 11.40
N THR A 45 9.79 9.49 11.40
CA THR A 45 8.61 10.31 11.68
C THR A 45 8.03 10.86 10.38
N VAL A 46 6.75 10.56 10.14
CA VAL A 46 6.02 11.00 8.94
C VAL A 46 4.63 11.48 9.36
N ALA A 47 4.24 12.67 8.93
CA ALA A 47 2.92 13.26 9.25
C ALA A 47 2.62 13.30 10.77
N GLY A 48 3.63 13.54 11.60
CA GLY A 48 3.51 13.53 13.07
C GLY A 48 3.46 12.14 13.72
N LEU A 49 3.49 11.06 12.94
CA LEU A 49 3.48 9.67 13.42
C LEU A 49 4.89 9.09 13.42
N THR A 50 5.27 8.40 14.49
CA THR A 50 6.57 7.70 14.58
C THR A 50 6.40 6.22 14.26
N PHE A 51 6.85 5.82 13.08
CA PHE A 51 6.88 4.44 12.61
C PHE A 51 8.11 3.72 13.19
N PRO A 52 8.01 2.48 13.70
CA PRO A 52 9.15 1.74 14.24
C PRO A 52 10.20 1.36 13.20
N ASN A 53 9.83 1.33 11.93
CA ASN A 53 10.70 1.21 10.77
C ASN A 53 9.95 1.70 9.52
N PRO A 54 10.65 2.04 8.40
CA PRO A 54 10.03 2.65 7.23
C PRO A 54 9.26 1.67 6.32
N LEU A 55 9.18 0.37 6.66
CA LEU A 55 8.56 -0.63 5.79
C LEU A 55 7.11 -0.90 6.17
N GLY A 56 6.18 -0.64 5.26
CA GLY A 56 4.75 -0.92 5.39
C GLY A 56 4.25 -2.07 4.51
N LEU A 57 3.19 -2.72 4.97
CA LEU A 57 2.34 -3.57 4.13
C LEU A 57 1.37 -2.68 3.37
N ALA A 58 1.35 -2.79 2.04
CA ALA A 58 0.41 -2.04 1.21
C ALA A 58 -1.01 -2.59 1.30
N ALA A 59 -2.01 -1.71 1.19
CA ALA A 59 -3.42 -2.09 1.09
C ALA A 59 -3.68 -3.12 -0.03
N GLY A 60 -4.70 -3.95 0.17
CA GLY A 60 -5.07 -5.05 -0.74
C GLY A 60 -4.62 -6.42 -0.25
N ALA A 61 -3.62 -6.51 0.62
CA ALA A 61 -3.19 -7.77 1.23
C ALA A 61 -4.18 -8.25 2.28
N ASP A 62 -4.51 -7.42 3.26
CA ASP A 62 -5.57 -7.68 4.26
C ASP A 62 -6.75 -6.74 4.03
N LYS A 63 -7.69 -7.16 3.18
CA LYS A 63 -8.80 -6.30 2.76
C LYS A 63 -9.80 -5.99 3.86
N ASP A 64 -9.94 -6.91 4.83
CA ASP A 64 -10.98 -6.86 5.85
C ASP A 64 -10.42 -6.74 7.28
N GLY A 65 -9.13 -6.50 7.43
CA GLY A 65 -8.48 -6.38 8.75
C GLY A 65 -8.46 -7.67 9.54
N ARG A 66 -8.36 -8.83 8.86
CA ARG A 66 -8.43 -10.15 9.50
C ARG A 66 -7.12 -10.60 10.12
N ALA A 67 -5.98 -10.13 9.60
CA ALA A 67 -4.66 -10.63 9.93
C ALA A 67 -3.68 -9.55 10.40
N ILE A 68 -4.18 -8.42 10.90
CA ILE A 68 -3.37 -7.24 11.29
C ILE A 68 -2.21 -7.62 12.22
N ALA A 69 -2.49 -8.32 13.33
CA ALA A 69 -1.46 -8.75 14.28
C ALA A 69 -0.45 -9.72 13.65
N GLY A 70 -0.92 -10.63 12.78
CA GLY A 70 -0.05 -11.53 12.04
C GLY A 70 0.93 -10.80 11.12
N PHE A 71 0.47 -9.78 10.40
CA PHE A 71 1.35 -8.98 9.55
C PHE A 71 2.36 -8.18 10.36
N PHE A 72 1.98 -7.59 11.50
CA PHE A 72 2.96 -6.97 12.40
C PHE A 72 4.00 -7.97 12.90
N GLY A 73 3.60 -9.21 13.18
CA GLY A 73 4.51 -10.30 13.56
C GLY A 73 5.57 -10.61 12.49
N LEU A 74 5.35 -10.29 11.21
CA LEU A 74 6.35 -10.40 10.15
C LEU A 74 7.41 -9.28 10.18
N GLY A 75 7.21 -8.22 10.99
CA GLY A 75 8.16 -7.13 11.19
C GLY A 75 7.82 -5.84 10.45
N PHE A 76 6.64 -5.71 9.85
CA PHE A 76 6.22 -4.43 9.25
C PHE A 76 6.10 -3.32 10.30
N GLY A 77 6.60 -2.13 9.98
CA GLY A 77 6.44 -0.91 10.78
C GLY A 77 5.05 -0.28 10.62
N ALA A 78 4.39 -0.56 9.51
CA ALA A 78 2.99 -0.20 9.27
C ALA A 78 2.24 -1.34 8.57
N VAL A 79 0.95 -1.45 8.88
CA VAL A 79 0.02 -2.35 8.17
C VAL A 79 -1.15 -1.52 7.65
N GLU A 80 -1.35 -1.49 6.34
CA GLU A 80 -2.47 -0.80 5.71
C GLU A 80 -3.51 -1.84 5.27
N ILE A 81 -4.69 -1.82 5.92
CA ILE A 81 -5.82 -2.69 5.57
C ILE A 81 -6.73 -2.04 4.53
N GLY A 82 -7.58 -2.82 3.89
CA GLY A 82 -8.52 -2.34 2.87
C GLY A 82 -8.03 -2.68 1.45
N THR A 83 -8.61 -2.06 0.42
CA THR A 83 -9.52 -0.90 0.45
C THR A 83 -10.88 -1.33 0.98
N LEU A 84 -11.39 -0.55 1.94
CA LEU A 84 -12.72 -0.70 2.50
C LEU A 84 -13.68 0.24 1.79
N THR A 85 -14.88 -0.22 1.51
CA THR A 85 -15.99 0.58 0.99
C THR A 85 -17.10 0.69 2.04
N PRO A 86 -17.95 1.72 2.00
CA PRO A 86 -19.06 1.85 2.94
C PRO A 86 -19.88 0.58 3.09
N LEU A 87 -20.31 0.00 1.98
CA LEU A 87 -21.06 -1.24 1.91
C LEU A 87 -20.15 -2.39 1.46
N PRO A 88 -20.44 -3.66 1.86
CA PRO A 88 -19.74 -4.82 1.34
C PRO A 88 -19.95 -4.96 -0.15
N GLN A 89 -18.91 -5.42 -0.86
CA GLN A 89 -19.05 -5.74 -2.28
C GLN A 89 -18.18 -6.93 -2.68
N ALA A 90 -18.71 -7.76 -3.59
CA ALA A 90 -18.06 -8.98 -4.05
C ALA A 90 -16.82 -8.71 -4.92
N GLY A 91 -16.72 -7.53 -5.51
CA GLY A 91 -15.71 -7.19 -6.52
C GLY A 91 -16.05 -7.78 -7.90
N ASN A 92 -15.05 -7.83 -8.78
CA ASN A 92 -15.22 -8.33 -10.14
C ASN A 92 -15.33 -9.87 -10.19
N PRO A 93 -15.89 -10.45 -11.27
CA PRO A 93 -15.98 -11.90 -11.44
C PRO A 93 -14.61 -12.60 -11.40
N ARG A 94 -14.60 -13.86 -10.94
CA ARG A 94 -13.42 -14.75 -10.98
C ARG A 94 -13.32 -15.47 -12.33
N PRO A 95 -12.06 -15.82 -12.78
CA PRO A 95 -10.77 -15.59 -12.13
C PRO A 95 -10.34 -14.12 -12.28
N ARG A 96 -9.70 -13.57 -11.24
CA ARG A 96 -9.36 -12.15 -11.15
C ARG A 96 -8.00 -11.87 -10.51
N LEU A 97 -7.21 -12.90 -10.23
CA LEU A 97 -5.87 -12.81 -9.67
C LEU A 97 -4.95 -13.82 -10.36
N PHE A 98 -3.91 -13.32 -11.03
CA PHE A 98 -3.02 -14.12 -11.88
C PHE A 98 -1.57 -13.92 -11.46
N ARG A 99 -0.88 -15.01 -11.11
CA ARG A 99 0.56 -14.99 -10.86
C ARG A 99 1.32 -15.10 -12.17
N LEU A 100 2.29 -14.24 -12.37
CA LEU A 100 3.25 -14.26 -13.48
C LEU A 100 4.60 -14.69 -12.92
N VAL A 101 4.76 -16.01 -12.73
CA VAL A 101 5.90 -16.57 -11.98
C VAL A 101 7.26 -16.24 -12.61
N PRO A 102 7.46 -16.38 -13.92
CA PRO A 102 8.72 -16.01 -14.56
C PRO A 102 9.09 -14.54 -14.34
N ASP A 103 8.08 -13.67 -14.30
CA ASP A 103 8.24 -12.22 -14.21
C ASP A 103 8.23 -11.71 -12.75
N ARG A 104 8.06 -12.59 -11.75
CA ARG A 104 7.87 -12.22 -10.34
C ARG A 104 6.80 -11.14 -10.16
N ALA A 105 5.69 -11.31 -10.86
CA ALA A 105 4.62 -10.33 -11.00
C ALA A 105 3.24 -10.92 -10.72
N VAL A 106 2.27 -10.04 -10.54
CA VAL A 106 0.84 -10.38 -10.40
C VAL A 106 0.03 -9.41 -11.24
N ILE A 107 -0.94 -9.95 -12.00
CA ILE A 107 -2.03 -9.17 -12.59
C ILE A 107 -3.28 -9.42 -11.77
N ASN A 108 -4.00 -8.35 -11.42
CA ASN A 108 -5.26 -8.46 -10.71
C ASN A 108 -6.33 -7.51 -11.26
N ARG A 109 -7.58 -7.95 -11.18
CA ARG A 109 -8.79 -7.16 -11.46
C ARG A 109 -9.82 -7.35 -10.33
N MET A 110 -9.39 -7.15 -9.08
CA MET A 110 -10.16 -7.49 -7.89
C MET A 110 -11.44 -6.66 -7.72
N GLY A 111 -11.42 -5.33 -7.99
CA GLY A 111 -12.60 -4.46 -7.91
C GLY A 111 -13.06 -4.18 -6.49
N PHE A 112 -12.13 -3.96 -5.55
CA PHE A 112 -12.40 -3.64 -4.14
C PHE A 112 -13.34 -4.63 -3.43
N ASN A 113 -13.11 -5.95 -3.64
CA ASN A 113 -13.84 -6.95 -2.87
C ASN A 113 -13.51 -6.85 -1.38
N ASN A 114 -14.51 -6.58 -0.56
CA ASN A 114 -14.38 -6.41 0.89
C ASN A 114 -15.74 -6.58 1.60
N GLY A 115 -15.70 -6.79 2.92
CA GLY A 115 -16.88 -6.95 3.75
C GLY A 115 -17.54 -5.65 4.24
N GLY A 116 -17.05 -4.48 3.76
CA GLY A 116 -17.52 -3.16 4.17
C GLY A 116 -16.93 -2.67 5.49
N LEU A 117 -17.09 -1.35 5.74
CA LEU A 117 -16.60 -0.70 6.96
C LEU A 117 -17.14 -1.36 8.22
N ALA A 118 -18.45 -1.64 8.29
CA ALA A 118 -19.10 -2.21 9.48
C ALA A 118 -18.47 -3.55 9.93
N ALA A 119 -17.98 -4.36 8.99
CA ALA A 119 -17.34 -5.63 9.31
C ALA A 119 -15.86 -5.49 9.68
N ALA A 120 -15.14 -4.55 9.06
CA ALA A 120 -13.69 -4.42 9.21
C ALA A 120 -13.27 -3.56 10.41
N LEU A 121 -13.97 -2.46 10.68
CA LEU A 121 -13.57 -1.50 11.73
C LEU A 121 -13.52 -2.09 13.15
N PRO A 122 -14.46 -2.95 13.60
CA PRO A 122 -14.34 -3.60 14.90
C PRO A 122 -13.09 -4.49 15.01
N ARG A 123 -12.68 -5.17 13.94
CA ARG A 123 -11.44 -5.97 13.92
C ARG A 123 -10.20 -5.09 14.00
N ALA A 124 -10.20 -3.98 13.26
CA ALA A 124 -9.13 -2.99 13.28
C ALA A 124 -8.94 -2.38 14.68
N GLN A 125 -10.05 -2.05 15.35
CA GLN A 125 -10.06 -1.49 16.71
C GLN A 125 -9.56 -2.49 17.75
N ALA A 126 -9.93 -3.76 17.63
CA ALA A 126 -9.54 -4.82 18.56
C ALA A 126 -8.12 -5.39 18.30
N ALA A 127 -7.50 -5.05 17.16
CA ALA A 127 -6.23 -5.64 16.76
C ALA A 127 -5.09 -5.24 17.69
N LYS A 128 -4.27 -6.23 18.09
CA LYS A 128 -2.98 -5.97 18.76
C LYS A 128 -1.98 -5.43 17.73
N ARG A 129 -1.38 -4.29 18.03
CA ARG A 129 -0.49 -3.56 17.12
C ARG A 129 0.88 -3.33 17.76
N THR A 130 1.95 -3.45 16.96
CA THR A 130 3.32 -3.10 17.32
C THR A 130 3.91 -2.03 16.40
N GLY A 131 3.06 -1.41 15.57
CA GLY A 131 3.38 -0.35 14.64
C GLY A 131 2.11 0.40 14.22
N MET A 132 2.17 1.20 13.18
CA MET A 132 1.10 2.07 12.72
C MET A 132 0.07 1.31 11.87
N LEU A 133 -1.21 1.52 12.15
CA LEU A 133 -2.33 0.98 11.37
C LEU A 133 -2.86 2.04 10.41
N GLY A 134 -2.74 1.79 9.11
CA GLY A 134 -3.43 2.52 8.07
C GLY A 134 -4.77 1.88 7.72
N ILE A 135 -5.79 2.68 7.48
CA ILE A 135 -7.05 2.22 6.91
C ILE A 135 -7.26 2.89 5.55
N ASN A 136 -7.25 2.06 4.51
CA ASN A 136 -7.43 2.48 3.12
C ASN A 136 -8.92 2.44 2.77
N VAL A 137 -9.47 3.56 2.32
CA VAL A 137 -10.90 3.71 1.99
C VAL A 137 -11.10 3.99 0.50
N GLY A 138 -12.23 3.54 -0.01
CA GLY A 138 -12.64 3.73 -1.39
C GLY A 138 -14.15 3.78 -1.53
N ALA A 139 -14.63 4.21 -2.71
CA ALA A 139 -16.05 4.22 -3.03
C ALA A 139 -16.55 2.84 -3.46
N ASN A 140 -17.81 2.54 -3.19
CA ASN A 140 -18.51 1.40 -3.78
C ASN A 140 -18.57 1.56 -5.31
N LYS A 141 -18.58 0.44 -6.02
CA LYS A 141 -18.58 0.43 -7.49
C LYS A 141 -19.79 1.17 -8.05
N ASP A 142 -20.95 0.93 -7.48
CA ASP A 142 -22.25 1.43 -7.92
C ASP A 142 -22.75 2.61 -7.05
N ALA A 143 -21.83 3.33 -6.40
CA ALA A 143 -22.16 4.51 -5.61
C ALA A 143 -22.77 5.62 -6.49
N ALA A 144 -23.87 6.20 -6.05
CA ALA A 144 -24.50 7.36 -6.69
C ALA A 144 -23.63 8.63 -6.53
N ASP A 145 -23.01 8.81 -5.35
CA ASP A 145 -22.01 9.84 -5.04
C ASP A 145 -20.77 9.16 -4.45
N ARG A 146 -19.73 9.00 -5.28
CA ARG A 146 -18.47 8.40 -4.85
C ARG A 146 -17.72 9.26 -3.85
N ILE A 147 -17.84 10.57 -3.93
CA ILE A 147 -17.15 11.49 -3.00
C ILE A 147 -17.78 11.38 -1.61
N ALA A 148 -19.10 11.24 -1.51
CA ALA A 148 -19.77 10.95 -0.24
C ALA A 148 -19.33 9.62 0.39
N ASP A 149 -19.07 8.59 -0.42
CA ASP A 149 -18.52 7.33 0.08
C ASP A 149 -17.13 7.49 0.70
N TYR A 150 -16.25 8.31 0.11
CA TYR A 150 -14.95 8.63 0.69
C TYR A 150 -15.08 9.43 1.98
N GLU A 151 -15.93 10.46 2.00
CA GLU A 151 -16.20 11.26 3.20
C GLU A 151 -16.67 10.36 4.35
N HIS A 152 -17.67 9.51 4.11
CA HIS A 152 -18.14 8.52 5.08
C HIS A 152 -17.04 7.56 5.53
N GLY A 153 -16.26 7.04 4.57
CA GLY A 153 -15.16 6.12 4.86
C GLY A 153 -14.09 6.75 5.74
N VAL A 154 -13.69 7.98 5.45
CA VAL A 154 -12.73 8.75 6.25
C VAL A 154 -13.27 9.01 7.66
N ALA A 155 -14.51 9.53 7.78
CA ALA A 155 -15.13 9.81 9.08
C ALA A 155 -15.21 8.56 9.96
N ALA A 156 -15.54 7.40 9.37
CA ALA A 156 -15.67 6.15 10.11
C ALA A 156 -14.32 5.53 10.50
N ALA A 157 -13.28 5.67 9.66
CA ALA A 157 -11.96 5.10 9.89
C ALA A 157 -11.07 5.95 10.81
N ALA A 158 -11.20 7.28 10.76
CA ALA A 158 -10.33 8.21 11.46
C ALA A 158 -10.22 7.97 12.98
N PRO A 159 -11.29 7.64 13.74
CA PRO A 159 -11.17 7.37 15.17
C PRO A 159 -10.39 6.11 15.55
N ILE A 160 -10.11 5.23 14.57
CA ILE A 160 -9.53 3.89 14.79
C ILE A 160 -8.11 3.80 14.21
N ALA A 161 -7.88 4.44 13.07
CA ALA A 161 -6.63 4.41 12.33
C ALA A 161 -5.59 5.37 12.93
N ASP A 162 -4.31 5.04 12.77
CA ASP A 162 -3.23 6.02 12.99
C ASP A 162 -3.12 6.96 11.78
N TYR A 163 -3.48 6.51 10.57
CA TYR A 163 -3.68 7.33 9.38
C TYR A 163 -4.75 6.71 8.47
N VAL A 164 -5.45 7.54 7.71
CA VAL A 164 -6.42 7.10 6.70
C VAL A 164 -5.86 7.35 5.31
N THR A 165 -6.06 6.41 4.39
CA THR A 165 -5.66 6.56 2.98
C THR A 165 -6.87 6.66 2.06
N ILE A 166 -6.97 7.74 1.30
CA ILE A 166 -7.93 7.88 0.19
C ILE A 166 -7.33 7.16 -1.04
N ASN A 167 -8.01 6.14 -1.54
CA ASN A 167 -7.54 5.35 -2.68
C ASN A 167 -8.33 5.64 -3.95
N ILE A 168 -7.83 6.55 -4.78
CA ILE A 168 -8.40 6.90 -6.08
C ILE A 168 -7.62 6.29 -7.26
N SER A 169 -6.72 5.36 -6.99
CA SER A 169 -5.70 4.89 -7.94
C SER A 169 -6.02 3.54 -8.61
N SER A 170 -7.07 2.82 -8.17
CA SER A 170 -7.38 1.49 -8.71
C SER A 170 -7.80 1.55 -10.19
N PRO A 171 -7.19 0.73 -11.08
CA PRO A 171 -7.62 0.62 -12.46
C PRO A 171 -8.83 -0.31 -12.64
N ASN A 172 -9.26 -0.99 -11.58
CA ASN A 172 -10.20 -2.10 -11.64
C ASN A 172 -11.65 -1.69 -11.28
N THR A 173 -11.86 -0.39 -11.05
CA THR A 173 -13.18 0.23 -10.82
C THR A 173 -13.37 1.30 -11.89
N PRO A 174 -14.30 1.13 -12.83
CA PRO A 174 -14.52 2.09 -13.93
C PRO A 174 -14.76 3.51 -13.41
N GLY A 175 -14.11 4.51 -14.03
CA GLY A 175 -14.26 5.93 -13.69
C GLY A 175 -13.66 6.36 -12.34
N LEU A 176 -13.02 5.45 -11.59
CA LEU A 176 -12.43 5.82 -10.30
C LEU A 176 -11.22 6.76 -10.46
N ARG A 177 -10.42 6.53 -11.48
CA ARG A 177 -9.23 7.34 -11.76
C ARG A 177 -9.56 8.74 -12.26
N ASP A 178 -10.79 9.00 -12.68
CA ASP A 178 -11.25 10.34 -13.08
C ASP A 178 -11.27 11.29 -11.85
N LEU A 179 -11.39 10.74 -10.63
CA LEU A 179 -11.27 11.49 -9.38
C LEU A 179 -9.85 12.02 -9.10
N GLN A 180 -8.85 11.66 -9.91
CA GLN A 180 -7.47 12.15 -9.73
C GLN A 180 -7.24 13.52 -10.38
N HIS A 181 -8.25 14.12 -11.03
CA HIS A 181 -8.09 15.33 -11.83
C HIS A 181 -9.25 16.30 -11.66
N GLY A 182 -8.98 17.59 -11.95
CA GLY A 182 -9.97 18.63 -12.07
C GLY A 182 -10.75 18.92 -10.78
N PRO A 183 -11.97 19.50 -10.93
CA PRO A 183 -12.83 19.85 -9.81
C PRO A 183 -13.19 18.67 -8.90
N ALA A 184 -13.29 17.46 -9.46
CA ALA A 184 -13.60 16.25 -8.70
C ALA A 184 -12.51 15.91 -7.68
N LEU A 185 -11.24 16.08 -8.02
CA LEU A 185 -10.13 15.91 -7.08
C LEU A 185 -10.20 16.94 -5.96
N THR A 186 -10.43 18.20 -6.28
CA THR A 186 -10.50 19.30 -5.30
C THR A 186 -11.67 19.08 -4.31
N ASP A 187 -12.86 18.73 -4.80
CA ASP A 187 -14.04 18.47 -3.95
C ASP A 187 -13.80 17.25 -3.05
N LEU A 188 -13.29 16.14 -3.61
CA LEU A 188 -12.94 14.94 -2.85
C LEU A 188 -11.98 15.26 -1.71
N LEU A 189 -10.88 15.95 -1.99
CA LEU A 189 -9.87 16.25 -0.98
C LEU A 189 -10.41 17.20 0.11
N ALA A 190 -11.20 18.19 -0.26
CA ALA A 190 -11.83 19.13 0.68
C ALA A 190 -12.79 18.39 1.64
N ARG A 191 -13.70 17.57 1.12
CA ARG A 191 -14.67 16.80 1.93
C ARG A 191 -13.99 15.76 2.81
N ALA A 192 -12.99 15.05 2.29
CA ALA A 192 -12.23 14.08 3.06
C ALA A 192 -11.39 14.76 4.16
N ALA A 193 -10.76 15.91 3.89
CA ALA A 193 -10.03 16.68 4.89
C ALA A 193 -10.94 17.20 6.00
N ALA A 194 -12.16 17.60 5.70
CA ALA A 194 -13.15 18.01 6.69
C ALA A 194 -13.61 16.84 7.58
N ALA A 195 -13.66 15.62 7.05
CA ALA A 195 -14.17 14.43 7.73
C ALA A 195 -13.15 13.72 8.65
N ARG A 196 -11.84 14.01 8.51
CA ARG A 196 -10.75 13.24 9.17
C ARG A 196 -10.54 13.58 10.66
N GLY A 197 -11.08 14.70 11.16
CA GLY A 197 -10.73 15.24 12.48
C GLY A 197 -9.23 15.60 12.54
N THR A 198 -8.49 15.02 13.50
CA THR A 198 -7.04 15.21 13.66
C THR A 198 -6.20 14.06 13.07
N THR A 199 -6.84 13.03 12.51
CA THR A 199 -6.13 11.86 11.97
C THR A 199 -5.45 12.21 10.65
N PRO A 200 -4.14 11.91 10.48
CA PRO A 200 -3.43 12.13 9.23
C PRO A 200 -4.10 11.46 8.04
N LEU A 201 -4.19 12.18 6.93
CA LEU A 201 -4.85 11.76 5.70
C LEU A 201 -3.83 11.63 4.57
N PHE A 202 -3.71 10.42 4.03
CA PHE A 202 -2.81 10.10 2.91
C PHE A 202 -3.61 9.96 1.62
N LEU A 203 -3.06 10.41 0.50
CA LEU A 203 -3.67 10.25 -0.82
C LEU A 203 -2.87 9.23 -1.64
N LYS A 204 -3.54 8.17 -2.11
CA LYS A 204 -2.91 7.14 -2.96
C LYS A 204 -3.26 7.33 -4.43
N VAL A 205 -2.21 7.54 -5.23
CA VAL A 205 -2.30 7.88 -6.66
C VAL A 205 -1.78 6.77 -7.56
N ALA A 206 -2.25 6.73 -8.81
CA ALA A 206 -1.84 5.74 -9.80
C ALA A 206 -0.42 6.04 -10.34
N PRO A 207 0.33 5.01 -10.80
CA PRO A 207 1.63 5.24 -11.43
C PRO A 207 1.50 5.71 -12.90
N ASP A 208 0.32 5.56 -13.51
CA ASP A 208 0.06 5.86 -14.92
C ASP A 208 -0.39 7.33 -15.10
N GLN A 209 0.38 8.28 -14.56
CA GLN A 209 0.09 9.72 -14.62
C GLN A 209 1.04 10.41 -15.59
N GLU A 210 0.51 11.36 -16.37
CA GLU A 210 1.29 12.26 -17.20
C GLU A 210 1.87 13.42 -16.35
N PRO A 211 2.99 14.07 -16.77
CA PRO A 211 3.63 15.13 -15.98
C PRO A 211 2.67 16.24 -15.52
N ALA A 212 1.81 16.74 -16.39
CA ALA A 212 0.84 17.78 -16.04
C ALA A 212 -0.16 17.34 -14.95
N GLN A 213 -0.55 16.07 -14.95
CA GLN A 213 -1.43 15.47 -13.95
C GLN A 213 -0.72 15.32 -12.60
N ILE A 214 0.57 15.00 -12.61
CA ILE A 214 1.40 14.93 -11.40
C ILE A 214 1.47 16.29 -10.71
N ASP A 215 1.71 17.36 -11.47
CA ASP A 215 1.74 18.73 -10.96
C ASP A 215 0.39 19.18 -10.40
N GLU A 216 -0.71 18.80 -11.06
CA GLU A 216 -2.07 19.07 -10.60
C GLU A 216 -2.36 18.39 -9.26
N ILE A 217 -2.09 17.08 -9.18
CA ILE A 217 -2.28 16.27 -7.96
C ILE A 217 -1.45 16.81 -6.81
N ALA A 218 -0.17 17.13 -7.05
CA ALA A 218 0.72 17.68 -6.03
C ALA A 218 0.20 18.99 -5.45
N ARG A 219 -0.20 19.94 -6.33
CA ARG A 219 -0.80 21.22 -5.90
C ARG A 219 -2.10 21.05 -5.14
N ALA A 220 -3.01 20.20 -5.64
CA ALA A 220 -4.28 19.94 -4.99
C ALA A 220 -4.11 19.31 -3.59
N ALA A 221 -3.20 18.35 -3.46
CA ALA A 221 -2.89 17.69 -2.20
C ALA A 221 -2.29 18.67 -1.17
N ILE A 222 -1.34 19.51 -1.58
CA ILE A 222 -0.75 20.54 -0.72
C ILE A 222 -1.83 21.54 -0.27
N HIS A 223 -2.63 22.04 -1.21
CA HIS A 223 -3.67 23.02 -0.92
C HIS A 223 -4.74 22.50 0.03
N ALA A 224 -5.13 21.23 -0.11
CA ALA A 224 -6.12 20.58 0.75
C ALA A 224 -5.57 20.12 2.11
N GLY A 225 -4.28 20.31 2.38
CA GLY A 225 -3.66 19.89 3.64
C GLY A 225 -3.60 18.35 3.80
N ILE A 226 -3.34 17.63 2.71
CA ILE A 226 -3.02 16.20 2.76
C ILE A 226 -1.65 16.02 3.43
N ASP A 227 -1.50 15.00 4.28
CA ASP A 227 -0.30 14.84 5.12
C ASP A 227 0.79 13.99 4.46
N ALA A 228 0.45 13.14 3.47
CA ALA A 228 1.41 12.38 2.66
C ALA A 228 0.80 11.88 1.35
N LEU A 229 1.66 11.63 0.36
CA LEU A 229 1.27 10.96 -0.90
C LEU A 229 1.81 9.54 -0.94
N ILE A 230 0.94 8.56 -1.18
CA ILE A 230 1.34 7.19 -1.53
C ILE A 230 1.46 7.12 -3.06
N VAL A 231 2.70 7.16 -3.54
CA VAL A 231 3.02 7.23 -4.96
C VAL A 231 3.10 5.83 -5.55
N GLY A 232 2.02 5.43 -6.23
CA GLY A 232 1.91 4.17 -6.94
C GLY A 232 0.76 3.29 -6.48
N ASN A 233 0.40 2.40 -7.39
CA ASN A 233 -0.53 1.29 -7.29
C ASN A 233 -0.12 0.31 -8.39
N THR A 234 -0.99 -0.57 -8.84
CA THR A 234 -0.78 -1.37 -10.06
C THR A 234 -0.87 -0.51 -11.32
N THR A 235 -0.12 -0.89 -12.36
CA THR A 235 -0.12 -0.20 -13.66
C THR A 235 -0.96 -0.92 -14.70
N ILE A 236 -1.53 -0.17 -15.63
CA ILE A 236 -2.14 -0.70 -16.86
C ILE A 236 -1.10 -0.88 -17.97
N SER A 237 0.08 -0.31 -17.83
CA SER A 237 1.19 -0.51 -18.77
C SER A 237 1.63 -1.96 -18.80
N ARG A 238 2.06 -2.43 -19.97
CA ARG A 238 2.53 -3.80 -20.19
C ARG A 238 3.95 -3.77 -20.76
N PRO A 239 4.98 -3.83 -19.91
CA PRO A 239 6.33 -4.10 -20.38
C PRO A 239 6.39 -5.52 -20.97
N SER A 240 7.52 -5.90 -21.56
CA SER A 240 7.72 -7.27 -22.02
C SER A 240 7.62 -8.25 -20.85
N LEU A 241 6.72 -9.24 -20.96
CA LEU A 241 6.46 -10.27 -19.95
C LEU A 241 6.60 -11.66 -20.58
N SER A 242 7.11 -12.60 -19.79
CA SER A 242 7.38 -13.99 -20.24
C SER A 242 6.27 -14.98 -19.87
N SER A 243 5.39 -14.60 -18.94
CA SER A 243 4.33 -15.49 -18.43
C SER A 243 3.22 -15.72 -19.46
N PRO A 244 2.64 -16.94 -19.51
CA PRO A 244 1.43 -17.21 -20.30
C PRO A 244 0.24 -16.30 -19.91
N ASN A 245 0.20 -15.82 -18.68
CA ASN A 245 -0.82 -14.89 -18.19
C ASN A 245 -0.54 -13.40 -18.53
N ALA A 246 0.46 -13.10 -19.36
CA ALA A 246 0.85 -11.73 -19.70
C ALA A 246 -0.27 -10.92 -20.36
N GLY A 247 -1.16 -11.60 -21.12
CA GLY A 247 -2.31 -11.01 -21.81
C GLY A 247 -3.53 -10.71 -20.95
N GLU A 248 -3.51 -11.07 -19.66
CA GLU A 248 -4.66 -10.84 -18.80
C GLU A 248 -4.92 -9.34 -18.55
N SER A 249 -6.18 -8.95 -18.52
CA SER A 249 -6.60 -7.61 -18.17
C SER A 249 -6.50 -7.36 -16.66
N GLY A 250 -6.28 -6.09 -16.26
CA GLY A 250 -6.16 -5.70 -14.85
C GLY A 250 -4.89 -4.94 -14.55
N GLY A 251 -4.64 -4.66 -13.29
CA GLY A 251 -3.44 -3.96 -12.84
C GLY A 251 -2.25 -4.91 -12.66
N LEU A 252 -1.10 -4.58 -13.24
CA LEU A 252 0.17 -5.28 -13.11
C LEU A 252 0.95 -4.76 -11.91
N SER A 253 1.53 -5.67 -11.12
CA SER A 253 2.40 -5.39 -9.96
C SER A 253 3.59 -6.34 -9.89
N GLY A 254 4.53 -6.08 -9.01
CA GLY A 254 5.74 -6.87 -8.83
C GLY A 254 6.95 -6.29 -9.57
N ALA A 255 7.95 -7.11 -9.85
CA ALA A 255 9.25 -6.67 -10.38
C ALA A 255 9.14 -5.79 -11.65
N PRO A 256 8.28 -6.09 -12.64
CA PRO A 256 8.16 -5.26 -13.84
C PRO A 256 7.69 -3.82 -13.59
N LEU A 257 7.06 -3.56 -12.44
CA LEU A 257 6.61 -2.20 -12.07
C LEU A 257 7.75 -1.34 -11.49
N ALA A 258 8.87 -1.91 -11.08
CA ALA A 258 9.90 -1.24 -10.31
C ALA A 258 10.40 0.07 -10.96
N THR A 259 10.75 0.03 -12.24
CA THR A 259 11.28 1.19 -12.97
C THR A 259 10.27 2.33 -13.06
N LEU A 260 9.01 2.03 -13.43
CA LEU A 260 7.95 3.03 -13.52
C LEU A 260 7.67 3.65 -12.15
N ALA A 261 7.56 2.82 -11.10
CA ALA A 261 7.31 3.31 -9.75
C ALA A 261 8.47 4.18 -9.21
N ALA A 262 9.73 3.84 -9.54
CA ALA A 262 10.88 4.68 -9.20
C ALA A 262 10.85 6.03 -9.90
N GLN A 263 10.46 6.04 -11.18
CA GLN A 263 10.34 7.29 -11.94
C GLN A 263 9.22 8.17 -11.36
N ARG A 264 8.03 7.59 -11.10
CA ARG A 264 6.90 8.35 -10.51
C ARG A 264 7.24 8.96 -9.15
N LEU A 265 8.02 8.24 -8.31
CA LEU A 265 8.50 8.79 -7.04
C LEU A 265 9.32 10.07 -7.25
N ARG A 266 10.28 10.06 -8.20
CA ARG A 266 11.08 11.25 -8.52
C ARG A 266 10.24 12.38 -9.07
N ASP A 267 9.28 12.08 -9.95
CA ASP A 267 8.39 13.08 -10.53
C ASP A 267 7.56 13.78 -9.44
N PHE A 268 6.95 13.01 -8.52
CA PHE A 268 6.20 13.57 -7.39
C PHE A 268 7.12 14.29 -6.40
N ARG A 269 8.36 13.83 -6.19
CA ARG A 269 9.34 14.55 -5.37
C ARG A 269 9.63 15.93 -5.95
N THR A 270 9.80 16.01 -7.25
CA THR A 270 9.99 17.29 -7.96
C THR A 270 8.75 18.17 -7.88
N ALA A 271 7.57 17.61 -8.19
CA ALA A 271 6.31 18.37 -8.21
C ALA A 271 5.90 18.92 -6.84
N THR A 272 6.19 18.17 -5.75
CA THR A 272 5.89 18.61 -4.38
C THR A 272 6.97 19.55 -3.82
N GLY A 273 8.16 19.63 -4.45
CA GLY A 273 9.29 20.37 -3.90
C GLY A 273 9.70 19.92 -2.48
N GLY A 274 9.28 18.72 -2.07
CA GLY A 274 9.49 18.19 -0.72
C GLY A 274 8.52 18.70 0.35
N ALA A 275 7.47 19.42 -0.05
CA ALA A 275 6.45 19.94 0.89
C ALA A 275 5.59 18.83 1.50
N LEU A 276 5.50 17.66 0.84
CA LEU A 276 4.77 16.50 1.34
C LEU A 276 5.69 15.29 1.47
N PRO A 277 5.59 14.53 2.58
CA PRO A 277 6.18 13.21 2.68
C PRO A 277 5.66 12.27 1.59
N LEU A 278 6.55 11.46 1.01
CA LEU A 278 6.19 10.50 -0.02
C LEU A 278 6.33 9.06 0.52
N VAL A 279 5.36 8.22 0.20
CA VAL A 279 5.39 6.79 0.45
C VAL A 279 5.54 6.06 -0.89
N ALA A 280 6.65 5.37 -1.10
CA ALA A 280 6.89 4.65 -2.34
C ALA A 280 6.26 3.26 -2.31
N VAL A 281 5.54 2.88 -3.36
CA VAL A 281 4.97 1.55 -3.52
C VAL A 281 5.11 1.06 -4.96
N GLY A 282 5.40 -0.23 -5.12
CA GLY A 282 5.54 -0.90 -6.42
C GLY A 282 6.97 -1.35 -6.73
N GLY A 283 7.11 -2.66 -7.00
CA GLY A 283 8.36 -3.30 -7.38
C GLY A 283 9.36 -3.54 -6.24
N ILE A 284 9.04 -3.23 -5.00
CA ILE A 284 9.93 -3.37 -3.84
C ILE A 284 9.93 -4.83 -3.37
N ASP A 285 11.12 -5.49 -3.39
CA ASP A 285 11.30 -6.88 -2.97
C ASP A 285 12.65 -7.17 -2.29
N SER A 286 13.44 -6.14 -2.01
CA SER A 286 14.75 -6.20 -1.36
C SER A 286 15.05 -4.94 -0.57
N GLY A 287 16.00 -5.01 0.35
CA GLY A 287 16.49 -3.83 1.08
C GLY A 287 17.20 -2.84 0.18
N ALA A 288 17.88 -3.31 -0.86
CA ALA A 288 18.54 -2.44 -1.84
C ALA A 288 17.52 -1.57 -2.59
N GLU A 289 16.41 -2.17 -3.05
CA GLU A 289 15.35 -1.43 -3.72
C GLU A 289 14.64 -0.46 -2.76
N ALA A 290 14.33 -0.92 -1.53
CA ALA A 290 13.73 -0.06 -0.51
C ALA A 290 14.64 1.14 -0.17
N TYR A 291 15.94 0.91 -0.03
CA TYR A 291 16.92 1.96 0.24
C TYR A 291 17.04 2.95 -0.92
N ALA A 292 17.06 2.46 -2.15
CA ALA A 292 17.08 3.32 -3.34
C ALA A 292 15.85 4.25 -3.39
N ARG A 293 14.65 3.74 -2.98
CA ARG A 293 13.44 4.57 -2.87
C ARG A 293 13.55 5.63 -1.78
N ILE A 294 14.10 5.29 -0.62
CA ILE A 294 14.32 6.24 0.47
C ILE A 294 15.29 7.33 0.02
N ARG A 295 16.42 6.97 -0.58
CA ARG A 295 17.38 7.94 -1.08
C ARG A 295 16.81 8.83 -2.18
N ALA A 296 15.86 8.32 -2.98
CA ALA A 296 15.14 9.10 -3.99
C ALA A 296 14.01 9.97 -3.43
N GLY A 297 13.83 10.03 -2.09
CA GLY A 297 12.92 10.95 -1.42
C GLY A 297 11.68 10.31 -0.79
N ALA A 298 11.57 8.98 -0.74
CA ALA A 298 10.51 8.33 0.02
C ALA A 298 10.80 8.35 1.52
N SER A 299 9.84 8.80 2.32
CA SER A 299 9.91 8.71 3.79
C SER A 299 9.51 7.33 4.30
N LEU A 300 8.61 6.65 3.58
CA LEU A 300 8.17 5.28 3.84
C LEU A 300 8.17 4.49 2.53
N VAL A 301 8.24 3.17 2.65
CA VAL A 301 8.10 2.24 1.53
C VAL A 301 7.05 1.20 1.86
N GLN A 302 6.22 0.82 0.87
CA GLN A 302 5.21 -0.22 1.03
C GLN A 302 5.43 -1.34 0.01
N LEU A 303 5.13 -2.58 0.40
CA LEU A 303 5.15 -3.73 -0.50
C LEU A 303 3.92 -4.63 -0.32
N TYR A 304 3.60 -5.37 -1.38
CA TYR A 304 2.63 -6.48 -1.35
C TYR A 304 3.14 -7.65 -2.20
N THR A 305 3.26 -7.48 -3.52
CA THR A 305 3.68 -8.58 -4.44
C THR A 305 5.05 -9.15 -4.10
N GLY A 306 5.98 -8.31 -3.60
CA GLY A 306 7.26 -8.78 -3.08
C GLY A 306 7.11 -9.87 -2.02
N LEU A 307 6.13 -9.74 -1.10
CA LEU A 307 5.85 -10.72 -0.05
C LEU A 307 5.36 -12.07 -0.64
N VAL A 308 4.56 -12.05 -1.72
CA VAL A 308 4.07 -13.27 -2.38
C VAL A 308 5.23 -14.14 -2.85
N TYR A 309 6.28 -13.53 -3.39
CA TYR A 309 7.45 -14.25 -3.91
C TYR A 309 8.56 -14.46 -2.88
N GLY A 310 8.77 -13.49 -2.00
CA GLY A 310 9.84 -13.51 -0.98
C GLY A 310 9.48 -14.22 0.32
N GLY A 311 8.18 -14.45 0.55
CA GLY A 311 7.64 -15.16 1.72
C GLY A 311 7.70 -14.36 3.03
N PRO A 312 7.27 -14.96 4.14
CA PRO A 312 7.06 -14.27 5.42
C PRO A 312 8.34 -13.69 6.06
N ALA A 313 9.52 -14.18 5.68
CA ALA A 313 10.79 -13.65 6.17
C ALA A 313 11.25 -12.35 5.45
N LEU A 314 10.57 -11.96 4.36
CA LEU A 314 10.99 -10.82 3.54
C LEU A 314 11.01 -9.51 4.30
N PRO A 315 9.98 -9.12 5.09
CA PRO A 315 10.00 -7.83 5.78
C PRO A 315 11.20 -7.68 6.72
N GLY A 316 11.41 -8.67 7.59
CA GLY A 316 12.56 -8.64 8.51
C GLY A 316 13.91 -8.66 7.79
N ARG A 317 14.02 -9.28 6.60
CA ARG A 317 15.23 -9.23 5.78
C ARG A 317 15.46 -7.83 5.22
N ILE A 318 14.45 -7.21 4.62
CA ILE A 318 14.54 -5.85 4.07
C ILE A 318 15.01 -4.86 5.14
N ILE A 319 14.45 -4.92 6.35
CA ILE A 319 14.81 -3.97 7.40
C ILE A 319 16.26 -4.15 7.86
N ARG A 320 16.75 -5.41 7.96
CA ARG A 320 18.17 -5.66 8.25
C ARG A 320 19.10 -5.17 7.13
N GLU A 321 18.71 -5.37 5.87
CA GLU A 321 19.46 -4.86 4.73
C GLU A 321 19.47 -3.32 4.71
N LEU A 322 18.36 -2.65 5.06
CA LEU A 322 18.29 -1.19 5.21
C LEU A 322 19.27 -0.68 6.27
N ASP A 323 19.32 -1.30 7.46
CA ASP A 323 20.26 -0.91 8.52
C ASP A 323 21.72 -1.02 8.04
N VAL A 324 22.07 -2.11 7.37
CA VAL A 324 23.41 -2.32 6.82
C VAL A 324 23.77 -1.25 5.76
N LEU A 325 22.86 -1.00 4.82
CA LEU A 325 23.09 -0.03 3.73
C LEU A 325 23.20 1.40 4.25
N MET A 326 22.32 1.79 5.17
CA MET A 326 22.31 3.08 5.82
C MET A 326 23.67 3.34 6.53
N ARG A 327 24.13 2.39 7.35
CA ARG A 327 25.39 2.50 8.08
C ARG A 327 26.61 2.50 7.15
N ARG A 328 26.60 1.68 6.09
CA ARG A 328 27.66 1.67 5.07
C ARG A 328 27.84 3.06 4.43
N ASP A 329 26.73 3.77 4.19
CA ASP A 329 26.73 5.10 3.55
C ASP A 329 26.92 6.24 4.59
N GLY A 330 27.16 5.90 5.88
CA GLY A 330 27.51 6.85 6.94
C GLY A 330 26.31 7.56 7.60
N PHE A 331 25.08 7.14 7.31
CA PHE A 331 23.92 7.73 7.97
C PHE A 331 23.67 7.10 9.34
N ALA A 332 23.41 7.94 10.36
CA ALA A 332 23.09 7.50 11.71
C ALA A 332 21.61 7.08 11.83
N ARG A 333 20.73 7.76 11.12
CA ARG A 333 19.27 7.53 11.10
C ARG A 333 18.80 7.36 9.67
N ILE A 334 17.74 6.57 9.50
CA ILE A 334 17.15 6.35 8.16
C ILE A 334 16.57 7.66 7.56
N GLU A 335 16.10 8.56 8.42
CA GLU A 335 15.61 9.88 8.03
C GLU A 335 16.68 10.73 7.33
N ASP A 336 17.95 10.57 7.74
CA ASP A 336 19.08 11.33 7.19
C ASP A 336 19.40 10.88 5.75
N ALA A 337 18.95 9.70 5.32
CA ALA A 337 19.13 9.18 3.97
C ALA A 337 18.03 9.64 2.99
N ILE A 338 16.93 10.25 3.47
CA ILE A 338 15.79 10.64 2.63
C ILE A 338 16.20 11.74 1.64
N GLY A 339 16.03 11.44 0.32
CA GLY A 339 16.24 12.44 -0.73
C GLY A 339 17.70 12.84 -0.95
N THR A 340 18.64 11.93 -0.72
CA THR A 340 20.10 12.18 -0.89
C THR A 340 20.62 11.85 -2.29
N ILE A 341 19.76 11.43 -3.23
CA ILE A 341 20.10 11.20 -4.66
C ILE A 341 19.01 11.74 -5.57
#